data_154b5e2dcd5d8f4bf80eb25ae2e3cc68
#
_entry.id   154b5e2dcd5d8f4bf80eb25ae2e3cc68
#
_cell.length_a   1.000
_cell.length_b   1.000
_cell.length_c   1.000
_cell.angle_alpha   90.00
_cell.angle_beta   90.00
_cell.angle_gamma   90.00
#
_symmetry.space_group_name_H-M   'P 1'
#
loop_
_entity.id
_entity.type
_entity.pdbx_description
1 polymer ?
#
loop_
_entity_poly.entity_id
_entity_poly.type
_entity_poly.pdbx_seq_one_letter_code
_entity_poly.pdbx_strand_id
1 'polypeptide(L)'
;MIQFHIEAPDKGLEAALQDKIDNLTKPKGSLGTLEALALQVGLIQQTLSPVLRHPVNVIYASDHGIADEGVSKSPKEVTRQVIHNFLNGGAGVCYLARQHGFELKIVDGGVDFDFPVIPQLIDRKVRKGGTRNFLHEAAMTVEEMEKALQYGADIVTDCYNEGCNVISFGEMGIGNTAASSMWMTCLTQIPLIDCVGAGSGLDSEGVWHKYNVLKRSLENYKGDGSALDVMRDFGGYETVSYTHLRAHETRGN
;
A
#
# COMPACT_ATOMS: atom_id res chain seq x y z
N MET A 1 -0.66 19.91 -1.71
CA MET A 1 -1.05 18.57 -2.25
C MET A 1 -0.58 18.44 -3.68
N ILE A 2 0.10 17.35 -4.03
CA ILE A 2 0.59 17.08 -5.39
C ILE A 2 -0.62 16.77 -6.28
N GLN A 3 -0.71 17.43 -7.43
CA GLN A 3 -1.69 17.06 -8.47
C GLN A 3 -0.97 16.24 -9.54
N PHE A 4 -1.47 15.05 -9.81
CA PHE A 4 -0.98 14.22 -10.89
C PHE A 4 -1.87 14.40 -12.11
N HIS A 5 -1.24 14.62 -13.26
CA HIS A 5 -1.95 14.58 -14.54
C HIS A 5 -1.73 13.18 -15.14
N ILE A 6 -2.77 12.36 -15.08
CA ILE A 6 -2.72 10.97 -15.56
C ILE A 6 -3.59 10.88 -16.81
N GLU A 7 -2.95 10.59 -17.94
CA GLU A 7 -3.64 10.38 -19.21
C GLU A 7 -3.95 8.89 -19.41
N ALA A 8 -5.11 8.60 -19.97
CA ALA A 8 -5.43 7.24 -20.38
C ALA A 8 -4.50 6.79 -21.52
N PRO A 9 -4.08 5.50 -21.55
CA PRO A 9 -3.28 4.99 -22.66
C PRO A 9 -3.98 5.18 -24.01
N ASP A 10 -3.20 5.56 -25.02
CA ASP A 10 -3.70 5.60 -26.40
C ASP A 10 -4.12 4.19 -26.87
N LYS A 11 -5.33 4.10 -27.42
CA LYS A 11 -5.91 2.84 -27.89
C LYS A 11 -5.56 2.50 -29.34
N GLY A 12 -4.74 3.28 -30.01
CA GLY A 12 -4.37 3.07 -31.41
C GLY A 12 -3.79 1.68 -31.72
N LEU A 13 -3.15 1.05 -30.73
CA LEU A 13 -2.59 -0.29 -30.87
C LEU A 13 -3.52 -1.42 -30.41
N GLU A 14 -4.73 -1.14 -29.91
CA GLU A 14 -5.61 -2.13 -29.28
C GLU A 14 -5.93 -3.32 -30.22
N ALA A 15 -6.34 -3.01 -31.45
CA ALA A 15 -6.66 -4.05 -32.44
C ALA A 15 -5.44 -4.93 -32.80
N ALA A 16 -4.28 -4.33 -32.97
CA ALA A 16 -3.05 -5.05 -33.31
C ALA A 16 -2.55 -5.92 -32.14
N LEU A 17 -2.68 -5.43 -30.90
CA LEU A 17 -2.36 -6.20 -29.69
C LEU A 17 -3.32 -7.37 -29.52
N GLN A 18 -4.63 -7.16 -29.71
CA GLN A 18 -5.63 -8.22 -29.62
C GLN A 18 -5.38 -9.28 -30.68
N ASP A 19 -5.11 -8.88 -31.92
CA ASP A 19 -4.77 -9.82 -33.00
C ASP A 19 -3.53 -10.64 -32.67
N LYS A 20 -2.48 -10.02 -32.16
CA LYS A 20 -1.28 -10.72 -31.71
C LYS A 20 -1.57 -11.73 -30.61
N ILE A 21 -2.36 -11.37 -29.59
CA ILE A 21 -2.75 -12.25 -28.49
C ILE A 21 -3.58 -13.44 -29.00
N ASP A 22 -4.51 -13.18 -29.89
CA ASP A 22 -5.40 -14.20 -30.45
C ASP A 22 -4.69 -15.21 -31.34
N ASN A 23 -3.63 -14.79 -32.02
CA ASN A 23 -2.81 -15.62 -32.92
C ASN A 23 -1.62 -16.32 -32.24
N LEU A 24 -1.47 -16.23 -30.91
CA LEU A 24 -0.53 -17.08 -30.19
C LEU A 24 -0.92 -18.55 -30.30
N THR A 25 0.06 -19.47 -30.17
CA THR A 25 -0.16 -20.93 -30.25
C THR A 25 -0.97 -21.43 -29.04
N LYS A 26 -2.24 -21.05 -28.97
CA LYS A 26 -3.20 -21.39 -27.94
C LYS A 26 -4.63 -21.18 -28.46
N PRO A 27 -5.66 -21.82 -27.87
CA PRO A 27 -7.05 -21.43 -28.14
C PRO A 27 -7.30 -19.96 -27.71
N LYS A 28 -8.12 -19.24 -28.48
CA LYS A 28 -8.49 -17.85 -28.09
C LYS A 28 -9.14 -17.81 -26.72
N GLY A 29 -8.75 -16.86 -25.90
CA GLY A 29 -9.29 -16.67 -24.55
C GLY A 29 -8.82 -17.69 -23.51
N SER A 30 -7.97 -18.67 -23.86
CA SER A 30 -7.59 -19.76 -22.95
C SER A 30 -6.76 -19.32 -21.76
N LEU A 31 -6.09 -18.17 -21.81
CA LEU A 31 -5.32 -17.62 -20.71
C LEU A 31 -6.15 -16.64 -19.82
N GLY A 32 -7.41 -16.39 -20.19
CA GLY A 32 -8.33 -15.58 -19.37
C GLY A 32 -7.77 -14.19 -19.07
N THR A 33 -7.71 -13.83 -17.79
CA THR A 33 -7.26 -12.51 -17.32
C THR A 33 -5.83 -12.15 -17.77
N LEU A 34 -4.96 -13.13 -18.02
CA LEU A 34 -3.59 -12.87 -18.51
C LEU A 34 -3.60 -12.20 -19.88
N GLU A 35 -4.58 -12.50 -20.73
CA GLU A 35 -4.72 -11.87 -22.05
C GLU A 35 -5.12 -10.41 -21.92
N ALA A 36 -6.06 -10.11 -21.02
CA ALA A 36 -6.46 -8.74 -20.72
C ALA A 36 -5.30 -7.92 -20.12
N LEU A 37 -4.51 -8.51 -19.23
CA LEU A 37 -3.32 -7.88 -18.67
C LEU A 37 -2.24 -7.63 -19.74
N ALA A 38 -2.01 -8.59 -20.64
CA ALA A 38 -1.06 -8.42 -21.74
C ALA A 38 -1.48 -7.29 -22.68
N LEU A 39 -2.78 -7.20 -23.02
CA LEU A 39 -3.35 -6.11 -23.79
C LEU A 39 -3.11 -4.76 -23.09
N GLN A 40 -3.48 -4.67 -21.82
CA GLN A 40 -3.32 -3.45 -21.04
C GLN A 40 -1.86 -2.99 -20.95
N VAL A 41 -0.93 -3.89 -20.65
CA VAL A 41 0.50 -3.56 -20.59
C VAL A 41 1.02 -3.12 -21.96
N GLY A 42 0.60 -3.77 -23.05
CA GLY A 42 0.94 -3.36 -24.41
C GLY A 42 0.45 -1.95 -24.75
N LEU A 43 -0.77 -1.60 -24.32
CA LEU A 43 -1.32 -0.24 -24.49
C LEU A 43 -0.57 0.78 -23.64
N ILE A 44 -0.27 0.47 -22.38
CA ILE A 44 0.51 1.37 -21.49
C ILE A 44 1.89 1.64 -22.07
N GLN A 45 2.59 0.62 -22.55
CA GLN A 45 3.93 0.75 -23.12
C GLN A 45 3.94 1.16 -24.60
N GLN A 46 2.79 1.31 -25.24
CA GLN A 46 2.63 1.65 -26.67
C GLN A 46 3.51 0.76 -27.58
N THR A 47 3.44 -0.56 -27.36
CA THR A 47 4.25 -1.53 -28.11
C THR A 47 3.55 -2.89 -28.23
N LEU A 48 3.77 -3.58 -29.34
CA LEU A 48 3.34 -4.96 -29.53
C LEU A 48 4.22 -5.98 -28.79
N SER A 49 5.33 -5.56 -28.20
CA SER A 49 6.29 -6.42 -27.50
C SER A 49 6.66 -5.80 -26.15
N PRO A 50 5.71 -5.75 -25.21
CA PRO A 50 5.97 -5.17 -23.89
C PRO A 50 7.02 -5.97 -23.13
N VAL A 51 7.81 -5.27 -22.33
CA VAL A 51 8.87 -5.87 -21.51
C VAL A 51 8.81 -5.32 -20.10
N LEU A 52 9.10 -6.17 -19.13
CA LEU A 52 9.27 -5.76 -17.74
C LEU A 52 10.74 -5.40 -17.53
N ARG A 53 11.02 -4.15 -17.25
CA ARG A 53 12.37 -3.64 -17.01
C ARG A 53 12.49 -3.21 -15.57
N HIS A 54 13.55 -3.68 -14.90
CA HIS A 54 13.89 -3.33 -13.53
C HIS A 54 12.67 -3.33 -12.61
N PRO A 55 11.93 -4.45 -12.51
CA PRO A 55 10.72 -4.51 -11.70
C PRO A 55 11.07 -4.33 -10.23
N VAL A 56 10.32 -3.47 -9.54
CA VAL A 56 10.55 -3.12 -8.13
C VAL A 56 9.32 -3.48 -7.30
N ASN A 57 9.55 -4.05 -6.13
CA ASN A 57 8.54 -4.14 -5.08
C ASN A 57 8.92 -3.20 -3.93
N VAL A 58 8.05 -2.25 -3.60
CA VAL A 58 8.25 -1.29 -2.51
C VAL A 58 7.41 -1.71 -1.33
N ILE A 59 8.03 -1.87 -0.16
CA ILE A 59 7.34 -2.14 1.11
C ILE A 59 7.52 -0.93 2.01
N TYR A 60 6.41 -0.27 2.32
CA TYR A 60 6.37 0.78 3.35
C TYR A 60 6.06 0.18 4.72
N ALA A 61 6.76 0.65 5.74
CA ALA A 61 6.52 0.24 7.11
C ALA A 61 6.28 1.43 8.03
N SER A 62 5.31 1.27 8.95
CA SER A 62 5.00 2.26 9.98
C SER A 62 4.33 1.60 11.17
N ASP A 63 4.47 2.18 12.34
CA ASP A 63 3.71 1.80 13.52
C ASP A 63 2.43 2.62 13.66
N HIS A 64 1.48 2.06 14.39
CA HIS A 64 0.15 2.63 14.61
C HIS A 64 -0.13 2.81 16.10
N GLY A 65 -0.53 4.02 16.50
CA GLY A 65 -0.93 4.29 17.88
C GLY A 65 -2.13 3.46 18.36
N ILE A 66 -3.04 3.13 17.44
CA ILE A 66 -4.22 2.30 17.78
C ILE A 66 -3.86 0.88 18.21
N ALA A 67 -2.66 0.40 17.92
CA ALA A 67 -2.21 -0.92 18.37
C ALA A 67 -2.12 -1.00 19.92
N ASP A 68 -1.97 0.12 20.61
CA ASP A 68 -1.96 0.19 22.09
C ASP A 68 -3.30 -0.20 22.70
N GLU A 69 -4.38 -0.17 21.91
CA GLU A 69 -5.71 -0.61 22.32
C GLU A 69 -5.94 -2.13 22.20
N GLY A 70 -4.91 -2.91 21.90
CA GLY A 70 -5.02 -4.36 21.77
C GLY A 70 -5.82 -4.83 20.55
N VAL A 71 -5.86 -4.05 19.47
CA VAL A 71 -6.57 -4.38 18.22
C VAL A 71 -5.81 -5.37 17.31
N SER A 72 -4.66 -5.86 17.78
CA SER A 72 -3.83 -6.86 17.11
C SER A 72 -3.36 -7.91 18.09
N LYS A 73 -3.21 -9.16 17.62
CA LYS A 73 -2.61 -10.23 18.43
C LYS A 73 -1.12 -10.02 18.68
N SER A 74 -0.44 -9.37 17.75
CA SER A 74 0.99 -9.10 17.84
C SER A 74 1.23 -7.72 18.45
N PRO A 75 2.24 -7.56 19.32
CA PRO A 75 2.65 -6.25 19.83
C PRO A 75 3.39 -5.44 18.75
N LYS A 76 3.49 -4.11 18.93
CA LYS A 76 4.11 -3.17 17.97
C LYS A 76 5.54 -3.56 17.57
N GLU A 77 6.31 -4.08 18.50
CA GLU A 77 7.72 -4.47 18.28
C GLU A 77 7.88 -5.46 17.13
N VAL A 78 6.81 -6.17 16.76
CA VAL A 78 6.81 -7.11 15.63
C VAL A 78 7.04 -6.37 14.32
N THR A 79 6.56 -5.12 14.15
CA THR A 79 6.85 -4.31 12.96
C THR A 79 8.36 -4.20 12.73
N ARG A 80 9.12 -3.80 13.74
CA ARG A 80 10.58 -3.72 13.68
C ARG A 80 11.23 -5.07 13.37
N GLN A 81 10.75 -6.14 14.00
CA GLN A 81 11.30 -7.49 13.79
C GLN A 81 11.09 -7.95 12.35
N VAL A 82 9.93 -7.64 11.76
CA VAL A 82 9.63 -7.98 10.36
C VAL A 82 10.50 -7.17 9.40
N ILE A 83 10.79 -5.88 9.68
CA ILE A 83 11.74 -5.11 8.89
C ILE A 83 13.12 -5.74 8.90
N HIS A 84 13.64 -6.14 10.06
CA HIS A 84 14.90 -6.88 10.13
C HIS A 84 14.85 -8.18 9.32
N ASN A 85 13.72 -8.88 9.34
CA ASN A 85 13.52 -10.08 8.54
C ASN A 85 13.51 -9.79 7.03
N PHE A 86 12.91 -8.68 6.59
CA PHE A 86 12.99 -8.23 5.19
C PHE A 86 14.43 -7.95 4.77
N LEU A 87 15.16 -7.18 5.58
CA LEU A 87 16.56 -6.82 5.33
C LEU A 87 17.47 -8.06 5.25
N ASN A 88 17.17 -9.08 6.04
CA ASN A 88 17.89 -10.36 6.03
C ASN A 88 17.38 -11.34 4.95
N GLY A 89 16.38 -10.95 4.15
CA GLY A 89 15.85 -11.77 3.06
C GLY A 89 15.01 -12.97 3.50
N GLY A 90 14.53 -13.02 4.75
CA GLY A 90 13.86 -14.17 5.35
C GLY A 90 12.35 -14.23 5.12
N ALA A 91 11.71 -13.14 4.70
CA ALA A 91 10.26 -13.10 4.49
C ALA A 91 9.84 -13.70 3.14
N GLY A 92 8.58 -14.14 3.04
CA GLY A 92 8.02 -14.70 1.80
C GLY A 92 8.15 -13.76 0.59
N VAL A 93 7.93 -12.46 0.78
CA VAL A 93 8.11 -11.45 -0.28
C VAL A 93 9.56 -11.39 -0.78
N CYS A 94 10.54 -11.56 0.11
CA CYS A 94 11.95 -11.57 -0.28
C CYS A 94 12.28 -12.79 -1.16
N TYR A 95 11.70 -13.95 -0.83
CA TYR A 95 11.83 -15.15 -1.65
C TYR A 95 11.22 -14.95 -3.04
N LEU A 96 9.97 -14.48 -3.09
CA LEU A 96 9.25 -14.24 -4.36
C LEU A 96 9.94 -13.18 -5.22
N ALA A 97 10.39 -12.07 -4.60
CA ALA A 97 11.12 -11.02 -5.29
C ALA A 97 12.40 -11.58 -5.96
N ARG A 98 13.20 -12.34 -5.22
CA ARG A 98 14.39 -13.00 -5.78
C ARG A 98 14.07 -13.97 -6.90
N GLN A 99 13.01 -14.79 -6.73
CA GLN A 99 12.60 -15.79 -7.73
C GLN A 99 12.17 -15.15 -9.04
N HIS A 100 11.54 -13.97 -8.99
CA HIS A 100 10.98 -13.30 -10.16
C HIS A 100 11.81 -12.09 -10.62
N GLY A 101 12.99 -11.88 -10.06
CA GLY A 101 13.90 -10.81 -10.48
C GLY A 101 13.41 -9.40 -10.10
N PHE A 102 12.60 -9.28 -9.05
CA PHE A 102 12.21 -7.98 -8.50
C PHE A 102 13.27 -7.45 -7.54
N GLU A 103 13.61 -6.19 -7.67
CA GLU A 103 14.28 -5.46 -6.59
C GLU A 103 13.30 -5.22 -5.44
N LEU A 104 13.77 -5.36 -4.22
CA LEU A 104 12.97 -5.09 -3.02
C LEU A 104 13.48 -3.82 -2.35
N LYS A 105 12.65 -2.78 -2.31
CA LYS A 105 12.90 -1.53 -1.58
C LYS A 105 12.07 -1.52 -0.30
N ILE A 106 12.74 -1.35 0.86
CA ILE A 106 12.10 -1.29 2.17
C ILE A 106 12.19 0.14 2.66
N VAL A 107 11.04 0.72 3.02
CA VAL A 107 10.91 2.12 3.39
C VAL A 107 10.38 2.23 4.83
N ASP A 108 11.13 2.88 5.70
CA ASP A 108 10.67 3.27 7.02
C ASP A 108 9.88 4.58 6.92
N GLY A 109 8.54 4.49 6.99
CA GLY A 109 7.63 5.63 6.98
C GLY A 109 7.28 6.17 8.36
N GLY A 110 7.59 5.42 9.43
CA GLY A 110 7.22 5.83 10.79
C GLY A 110 7.28 4.73 11.83
N VAL A 111 8.27 3.86 11.77
CA VAL A 111 8.45 2.80 12.77
C VAL A 111 8.98 3.39 14.08
N ASP A 112 8.45 2.91 15.21
CA ASP A 112 8.87 3.32 16.55
C ASP A 112 10.19 2.66 16.96
N PHE A 113 11.19 2.91 16.13
CA PHE A 113 12.56 2.45 16.37
C PHE A 113 13.55 3.34 15.60
N ASP A 114 14.68 3.62 16.24
CA ASP A 114 15.79 4.31 15.60
C ASP A 114 16.72 3.27 14.96
N PHE A 115 16.49 2.97 13.69
CA PHE A 115 17.39 2.09 12.95
C PHE A 115 18.75 2.77 12.77
N PRO A 116 19.87 2.03 12.91
CA PRO A 116 21.15 2.55 12.43
C PRO A 116 21.07 2.80 10.93
N VAL A 117 22.03 3.54 10.38
CA VAL A 117 22.11 3.74 8.94
C VAL A 117 22.33 2.38 8.27
N ILE A 118 21.31 1.89 7.55
CA ILE A 118 21.31 0.63 6.80
C ILE A 118 21.08 0.99 5.33
N PRO A 119 22.03 0.72 4.41
CA PRO A 119 21.90 1.13 3.01
C PRO A 119 20.64 0.60 2.32
N GLN A 120 20.10 -0.56 2.75
CA GLN A 120 18.93 -1.21 2.19
C GLN A 120 17.61 -0.71 2.77
N LEU A 121 17.63 0.11 3.83
CA LEU A 121 16.45 0.70 4.46
C LEU A 121 16.37 2.19 4.10
N ILE A 122 15.37 2.53 3.32
CA ILE A 122 15.14 3.91 2.90
C ILE A 122 14.43 4.64 4.03
N ASP A 123 15.07 5.65 4.60
CA ASP A 123 14.46 6.49 5.63
C ASP A 123 13.54 7.54 4.99
N ARG A 124 12.26 7.39 5.23
CA ARG A 124 11.18 8.35 4.90
C ARG A 124 10.26 8.54 6.11
N LYS A 125 10.83 8.49 7.29
CA LYS A 125 10.10 8.62 8.55
C LYS A 125 9.38 9.97 8.61
N VAL A 126 8.05 9.91 8.68
CA VAL A 126 7.19 11.09 8.83
C VAL A 126 7.28 11.59 10.27
N ARG A 127 7.07 10.67 11.21
CA ARG A 127 7.12 10.92 12.64
C ARG A 127 7.73 9.71 13.36
N LYS A 128 8.54 9.96 14.36
CA LYS A 128 9.01 8.92 15.29
C LYS A 128 7.84 8.42 16.14
N GLY A 129 7.75 7.11 16.34
CA GLY A 129 6.69 6.48 17.13
C GLY A 129 5.41 6.14 16.35
N GLY A 130 5.43 6.28 15.02
CA GLY A 130 4.28 5.96 14.20
C GLY A 130 3.16 7.00 14.29
N THR A 131 1.95 6.63 13.89
CA THR A 131 0.76 7.49 14.00
C THR A 131 0.31 7.64 15.46
N ARG A 132 -0.51 8.65 15.71
CA ARG A 132 -1.21 8.79 16.98
C ARG A 132 -2.31 7.74 17.09
N ASN A 133 -2.81 7.57 18.32
CA ASN A 133 -3.94 6.68 18.58
C ASN A 133 -5.25 7.37 18.19
N PHE A 134 -5.85 6.94 17.11
CA PHE A 134 -7.07 7.55 16.59
C PHE A 134 -8.34 7.26 17.42
N LEU A 135 -8.23 6.50 18.50
CA LEU A 135 -9.30 6.45 19.51
C LEU A 135 -9.41 7.80 20.27
N HIS A 136 -8.32 8.54 20.39
CA HIS A 136 -8.23 9.74 21.23
C HIS A 136 -8.06 11.04 20.42
N GLU A 137 -7.34 11.00 19.30
CA GLU A 137 -7.05 12.14 18.44
C GLU A 137 -6.82 11.67 17.00
N ALA A 138 -6.74 12.59 16.02
CA ALA A 138 -6.43 12.23 14.64
C ALA A 138 -5.09 11.47 14.54
N ALA A 139 -5.03 10.44 13.72
CA ALA A 139 -3.83 9.62 13.52
C ALA A 139 -2.60 10.45 13.11
N MET A 140 -2.83 11.52 12.34
CA MET A 140 -1.76 12.41 11.87
C MET A 140 -2.26 13.84 11.69
N THR A 141 -1.34 14.80 11.60
CA THR A 141 -1.66 16.18 11.20
C THR A 141 -1.78 16.27 9.67
N VAL A 142 -2.30 17.40 9.17
CA VAL A 142 -2.36 17.67 7.73
C VAL A 142 -0.95 17.66 7.13
N GLU A 143 0.00 18.31 7.79
CA GLU A 143 1.39 18.39 7.35
C GLU A 143 2.07 17.01 7.31
N GLU A 144 1.78 16.16 8.29
CA GLU A 144 2.28 14.77 8.32
C GLU A 144 1.67 13.95 7.19
N MET A 145 0.38 14.10 6.92
CA MET A 145 -0.30 13.46 5.79
C MET A 145 0.30 13.89 4.46
N GLU A 146 0.45 15.21 4.24
CA GLU A 146 1.05 15.74 3.01
C GLU A 146 2.50 15.27 2.82
N LYS A 147 3.27 15.19 3.91
CA LYS A 147 4.63 14.65 3.89
C LYS A 147 4.66 13.16 3.51
N ALA A 148 3.74 12.35 4.05
CA ALA A 148 3.64 10.93 3.70
C ALA A 148 3.28 10.74 2.22
N LEU A 149 2.32 11.52 1.70
CA LEU A 149 1.94 11.54 0.28
C LEU A 149 3.14 11.90 -0.61
N GLN A 150 3.89 12.97 -0.22
CA GLN A 150 5.08 13.40 -0.97
C GLN A 150 6.15 12.30 -1.01
N TYR A 151 6.42 11.67 0.12
CA TYR A 151 7.40 10.58 0.19
C TYR A 151 7.02 9.39 -0.71
N GLY A 152 5.71 9.09 -0.81
CA GLY A 152 5.22 8.12 -1.76
C GLY A 152 5.58 8.51 -3.21
N ALA A 153 5.27 9.74 -3.61
CA ALA A 153 5.56 10.24 -4.94
C ALA A 153 7.06 10.25 -5.26
N ASP A 154 7.90 10.63 -4.29
CA ASP A 154 9.36 10.66 -4.45
C ASP A 154 9.92 9.26 -4.75
N ILE A 155 9.46 8.22 -4.05
CA ILE A 155 9.92 6.84 -4.28
C ILE A 155 9.56 6.35 -5.69
N VAL A 156 8.36 6.66 -6.19
CA VAL A 156 7.99 6.29 -7.57
C VAL A 156 8.87 7.02 -8.58
N THR A 157 9.12 8.30 -8.34
CA THR A 157 9.99 9.10 -9.20
C THR A 157 11.41 8.54 -9.21
N ASP A 158 11.95 8.16 -8.05
CA ASP A 158 13.26 7.53 -7.93
C ASP A 158 13.30 6.21 -8.72
N CYS A 159 12.30 5.32 -8.54
CA CYS A 159 12.20 4.07 -9.29
C CYS A 159 12.14 4.32 -10.81
N TYR A 160 11.34 5.29 -11.25
CA TYR A 160 11.25 5.65 -12.67
C TYR A 160 12.59 6.12 -13.24
N ASN A 161 13.29 6.99 -12.52
CA ASN A 161 14.60 7.51 -12.92
C ASN A 161 15.68 6.40 -12.98
N GLU A 162 15.54 5.35 -12.16
CA GLU A 162 16.38 4.15 -12.19
C GLU A 162 16.01 3.17 -13.33
N GLY A 163 14.99 3.50 -14.14
CA GLY A 163 14.57 2.72 -15.30
C GLY A 163 13.52 1.63 -15.02
N CYS A 164 12.92 1.65 -13.84
CA CYS A 164 11.79 0.80 -13.49
C CYS A 164 10.57 1.17 -14.36
N ASN A 165 9.90 0.17 -14.93
CA ASN A 165 8.63 0.36 -15.62
C ASN A 165 7.51 -0.54 -15.05
N VAL A 166 7.79 -1.28 -13.99
CA VAL A 166 6.83 -2.12 -13.27
C VAL A 166 7.11 -2.03 -11.79
N ILE A 167 6.17 -1.53 -11.04
CA ILE A 167 6.25 -1.39 -9.60
C ILE A 167 5.10 -2.14 -8.93
N SER A 168 5.39 -2.85 -7.87
CA SER A 168 4.39 -3.44 -6.98
C SER A 168 4.58 -2.90 -5.56
N PHE A 169 3.53 -2.96 -4.77
CA PHE A 169 3.52 -2.34 -3.46
C PHE A 169 3.16 -3.33 -2.39
N GLY A 170 3.77 -3.16 -1.23
CA GLY A 170 3.45 -3.83 0.00
C GLY A 170 3.51 -2.87 1.17
N GLU A 171 2.95 -3.29 2.26
CA GLU A 171 2.96 -2.53 3.49
C GLU A 171 3.21 -3.42 4.71
N MET A 172 3.68 -2.82 5.80
CA MET A 172 3.87 -3.49 7.08
C MET A 172 3.62 -2.53 8.24
N GLY A 173 2.71 -2.90 9.13
CA GLY A 173 2.46 -2.14 10.35
C GLY A 173 1.50 -2.88 11.28
N ILE A 174 1.93 -3.17 12.50
CA ILE A 174 1.01 -3.76 13.47
C ILE A 174 -0.09 -2.76 13.81
N GLY A 175 -1.34 -3.18 13.63
CA GLY A 175 -2.52 -2.32 13.78
C GLY A 175 -3.09 -1.75 12.48
N ASN A 176 -2.41 -1.88 11.35
CA ASN A 176 -2.82 -1.31 10.05
C ASN A 176 -4.19 -1.79 9.55
N THR A 177 -4.58 -3.04 9.87
CA THR A 177 -5.90 -3.55 9.51
C THR A 177 -7.03 -2.83 10.24
N ALA A 178 -6.76 -2.19 11.38
CA ALA A 178 -7.72 -1.33 12.05
C ALA A 178 -7.95 -0.03 11.24
N ALA A 179 -6.88 0.61 10.77
CA ALA A 179 -6.95 1.76 9.87
C ALA A 179 -7.72 1.42 8.58
N SER A 180 -7.42 0.29 7.96
CA SER A 180 -8.10 -0.19 6.74
C SER A 180 -9.59 -0.41 6.97
N SER A 181 -10.00 -0.96 8.12
CA SER A 181 -11.40 -1.14 8.49
C SER A 181 -12.13 0.21 8.63
N MET A 182 -11.47 1.21 9.23
CA MET A 182 -12.03 2.57 9.35
C MET A 182 -12.19 3.23 7.99
N TRP A 183 -11.20 3.13 7.11
CA TRP A 183 -11.32 3.66 5.74
C TRP A 183 -12.45 2.98 4.98
N MET A 184 -12.53 1.66 5.07
CA MET A 184 -13.57 0.89 4.38
C MET A 184 -14.96 1.35 4.81
N THR A 185 -15.24 1.43 6.11
CA THR A 185 -16.57 1.85 6.58
C THR A 185 -16.86 3.33 6.26
N CYS A 186 -15.90 4.24 6.45
CA CYS A 186 -16.12 5.68 6.23
C CYS A 186 -16.29 6.04 4.75
N LEU A 187 -15.57 5.37 3.84
CA LEU A 187 -15.56 5.72 2.41
C LEU A 187 -16.59 4.94 1.58
N THR A 188 -17.04 3.76 2.04
CA THR A 188 -17.96 2.90 1.28
C THR A 188 -19.34 2.75 1.91
N GLN A 189 -19.53 3.24 3.15
CA GLN A 189 -20.73 3.08 3.94
C GLN A 189 -21.09 1.61 4.29
N ILE A 190 -20.14 0.68 4.10
CA ILE A 190 -20.29 -0.70 4.60
C ILE A 190 -20.28 -0.66 6.13
N PRO A 191 -21.22 -1.34 6.81
CA PRO A 191 -21.24 -1.37 8.27
C PRO A 191 -19.90 -1.80 8.86
N LEU A 192 -19.46 -1.13 9.92
CA LEU A 192 -18.14 -1.39 10.52
C LEU A 192 -17.97 -2.87 10.92
N ILE A 193 -19.03 -3.52 11.38
CA ILE A 193 -18.99 -4.95 11.76
C ILE A 193 -18.57 -5.85 10.58
N ASP A 194 -18.91 -5.48 9.36
CA ASP A 194 -18.57 -6.22 8.14
C ASP A 194 -17.16 -5.86 7.62
N CYS A 195 -16.57 -4.77 8.14
CA CYS A 195 -15.24 -4.31 7.78
C CYS A 195 -14.13 -4.86 8.71
N VAL A 196 -14.49 -5.31 9.92
CA VAL A 196 -13.54 -5.75 10.94
C VAL A 196 -13.24 -7.23 10.80
N GLY A 197 -11.96 -7.56 10.63
CA GLY A 197 -11.48 -8.94 10.54
C GLY A 197 -10.43 -9.28 11.60
N ALA A 198 -10.01 -10.55 11.58
CA ALA A 198 -9.05 -11.11 12.53
C ALA A 198 -7.63 -10.51 12.43
N GLY A 199 -7.32 -9.78 11.35
CA GLY A 199 -5.98 -9.25 11.14
C GLY A 199 -4.91 -10.35 11.20
N SER A 200 -3.91 -10.17 12.07
CA SER A 200 -2.82 -11.13 12.27
C SER A 200 -3.21 -12.38 13.08
N GLY A 201 -4.50 -12.70 13.19
CA GLY A 201 -4.97 -13.95 13.82
C GLY A 201 -5.61 -13.76 15.20
N LEU A 202 -6.36 -12.69 15.41
CA LEU A 202 -7.26 -12.54 16.55
C LEU A 202 -8.29 -13.67 16.52
N ASP A 203 -8.64 -14.18 17.70
CA ASP A 203 -9.82 -15.03 17.89
C ASP A 203 -11.12 -14.21 17.89
N SER A 204 -12.24 -14.86 18.09
CA SER A 204 -13.55 -14.21 18.06
C SER A 204 -13.69 -13.12 19.13
N GLU A 205 -13.12 -13.31 20.31
CA GLU A 205 -13.13 -12.34 21.40
C GLU A 205 -12.29 -11.12 21.04
N GLY A 206 -11.08 -11.33 20.50
CA GLY A 206 -10.20 -10.29 20.02
C GLY A 206 -10.79 -9.49 18.86
N VAL A 207 -11.49 -10.14 17.91
CA VAL A 207 -12.21 -9.45 16.83
C VAL A 207 -13.34 -8.57 17.40
N TRP A 208 -14.08 -9.08 18.39
CA TRP A 208 -15.13 -8.31 19.05
C TRP A 208 -14.57 -7.13 19.85
N HIS A 209 -13.44 -7.33 20.54
CA HIS A 209 -12.73 -6.24 21.22
C HIS A 209 -12.29 -5.17 20.20
N LYS A 210 -11.65 -5.56 19.12
CA LYS A 210 -11.25 -4.66 18.02
C LYS A 210 -12.44 -3.89 17.46
N TYR A 211 -13.56 -4.56 17.19
CA TYR A 211 -14.78 -3.90 16.73
C TYR A 211 -15.24 -2.82 17.71
N ASN A 212 -15.27 -3.09 19.02
CA ASN A 212 -15.69 -2.12 20.03
C ASN A 212 -14.76 -0.91 20.12
N VAL A 213 -13.44 -1.10 20.00
CA VAL A 213 -12.47 -0.02 19.94
C VAL A 213 -12.71 0.86 18.71
N LEU A 214 -12.85 0.24 17.52
CA LEU A 214 -13.07 0.99 16.28
C LEU A 214 -14.43 1.69 16.25
N LYS A 215 -15.48 1.09 16.82
CA LYS A 215 -16.79 1.72 16.98
C LYS A 215 -16.68 3.00 17.82
N ARG A 216 -16.00 2.95 18.95
CA ARG A 216 -15.74 4.14 19.78
C ARG A 216 -14.92 5.20 19.03
N SER A 217 -13.95 4.79 18.24
CA SER A 217 -13.18 5.71 17.41
C SER A 217 -14.05 6.41 16.38
N LEU A 218 -15.00 5.68 15.77
CA LEU A 218 -15.98 6.25 14.84
C LEU A 218 -16.94 7.22 15.53
N GLU A 219 -17.40 6.90 16.75
CA GLU A 219 -18.27 7.77 17.56
C GLU A 219 -17.55 9.07 17.98
N ASN A 220 -16.23 9.02 18.18
CA ASN A 220 -15.38 10.17 18.53
C ASN A 220 -15.00 11.01 17.30
N TYR A 221 -15.15 10.49 16.10
CA TYR A 221 -14.77 11.18 14.86
C TYR A 221 -15.57 12.47 14.66
N LYS A 222 -14.87 13.57 14.36
CA LYS A 222 -15.46 14.91 14.19
C LYS A 222 -15.17 15.49 12.79
N GLY A 223 -14.62 14.70 11.90
CA GLY A 223 -14.30 15.13 10.55
C GLY A 223 -15.54 15.28 9.67
N ASP A 224 -15.33 15.78 8.46
CA ASP A 224 -16.37 16.04 7.47
C ASP A 224 -16.70 14.82 6.58
N GLY A 225 -15.99 13.70 6.78
CA GLY A 225 -16.14 12.47 5.98
C GLY A 225 -15.52 12.52 4.59
N SER A 226 -14.81 13.59 4.24
CA SER A 226 -14.04 13.61 3.00
C SER A 226 -12.92 12.58 3.01
N ALA A 227 -12.50 12.11 1.83
CA ALA A 227 -11.44 11.10 1.73
C ALA A 227 -10.13 11.55 2.41
N LEU A 228 -9.78 12.83 2.32
CA LEU A 228 -8.58 13.37 2.95
C LEU A 228 -8.72 13.44 4.46
N ASP A 229 -9.90 13.78 4.96
CA ASP A 229 -10.16 13.86 6.39
C ASP A 229 -10.13 12.46 7.02
N VAL A 230 -10.79 11.48 6.39
CA VAL A 230 -10.74 10.07 6.79
C VAL A 230 -9.31 9.52 6.75
N MET A 231 -8.53 9.90 5.73
CA MET A 231 -7.12 9.54 5.61
C MET A 231 -6.28 10.09 6.76
N ARG A 232 -6.46 11.36 7.11
CA ARG A 232 -5.76 12.02 8.21
C ARG A 232 -6.12 11.40 9.56
N ASP A 233 -7.41 11.17 9.80
CA ASP A 233 -7.90 10.76 11.11
C ASP A 233 -7.62 9.29 11.42
N PHE A 234 -7.64 8.41 10.41
CA PHE A 234 -7.55 6.97 10.61
C PHE A 234 -6.39 6.29 9.88
N GLY A 235 -5.62 7.01 9.06
CA GLY A 235 -4.58 6.43 8.22
C GLY A 235 -3.34 5.99 8.98
N GLY A 236 -2.53 5.15 8.31
CA GLY A 236 -1.15 4.88 8.65
C GLY A 236 -0.21 5.62 7.71
N TYR A 237 1.01 5.95 8.12
CA TYR A 237 1.96 6.61 7.22
C TYR A 237 2.30 5.72 6.02
N GLU A 238 2.40 4.41 6.21
CA GLU A 238 2.62 3.44 5.14
C GLU A 238 1.44 3.39 4.16
N THR A 239 0.21 3.38 4.69
CA THR A 239 -1.02 3.30 3.87
C THR A 239 -1.24 4.59 3.08
N VAL A 240 -0.96 5.74 3.69
CA VAL A 240 -1.06 7.06 3.05
C VAL A 240 -0.02 7.19 1.93
N SER A 241 1.24 6.86 2.19
CA SER A 241 2.29 6.86 1.17
C SER A 241 1.97 5.89 0.04
N TYR A 242 1.52 4.67 0.36
CA TYR A 242 1.09 3.66 -0.59
C TYR A 242 -0.05 4.15 -1.50
N THR A 243 -1.03 4.84 -0.97
CA THR A 243 -2.17 5.35 -1.74
C THR A 243 -1.70 6.31 -2.84
N HIS A 244 -0.73 7.16 -2.54
CA HIS A 244 -0.19 8.13 -3.50
C HIS A 244 0.73 7.49 -4.54
N LEU A 245 1.48 6.46 -4.17
CA LEU A 245 2.21 5.60 -5.08
C LEU A 245 1.26 5.00 -6.13
N ARG A 246 0.14 4.45 -5.70
CA ARG A 246 -0.86 3.83 -6.56
C ARG A 246 -1.58 4.84 -7.46
N ALA A 247 -1.64 6.12 -7.08
CA ALA A 247 -2.23 7.16 -7.92
C ALA A 247 -1.44 7.42 -9.23
N HIS A 248 -0.18 7.02 -9.29
CA HIS A 248 0.63 7.00 -10.51
C HIS A 248 0.34 5.82 -11.44
N GLU A 249 -0.41 4.81 -10.97
CA GLU A 249 -0.86 3.75 -11.86
C GLU A 249 -1.93 4.31 -12.80
N THR A 250 -1.67 4.23 -14.09
CA THR A 250 -2.66 4.52 -15.12
C THR A 250 -3.89 3.66 -14.87
N ARG A 251 -4.96 4.24 -14.36
CA ARG A 251 -6.27 3.61 -14.35
C ARG A 251 -6.75 3.54 -15.79
N GLY A 252 -6.52 2.42 -16.44
CA GLY A 252 -7.40 2.01 -17.52
C GLY A 252 -8.77 1.69 -16.89
N ASN A 253 -9.75 2.50 -17.12
CA ASN A 253 -11.16 2.16 -16.88
C ASN A 253 -11.58 1.07 -17.83
#